data_288d1d4d00b9584adcc43e2ac8c80ef9
#
_entry.id   288d1d4d00b9584adcc43e2ac8c80ef9
#
_cell.length_a   1.000
_cell.length_b   1.000
_cell.length_c   1.000
_cell.angle_alpha   90.00
_cell.angle_beta   90.00
_cell.angle_gamma   90.00
#
_symmetry.space_group_name_H-M   'P 1'
#
loop_
_entity.id
_entity.type
_entity.pdbx_description
1 polymer ?
#
loop_
_entity_poly.entity_id
_entity_poly.type
_entity_poly.pdbx_seq_one_letter_code
_entity_poly.pdbx_strand_id
1 'polypeptide(L)'
;MIKVCLANNHPVVHFGVKSYFKDHDSISIVANVGNFLMVRDILLSKEIDVLILDLELEGLSSIFEVKNILKNFPKTKIIIFSDLSEQIYAPNAIKAGVSGYVSQKEKLETLGQAIVKVHQGKIIIDETVKKNLALIAKQNKSERLYRKLSNREVEVLRYLSDGKKNNEISKILGLNEKTISTYKLRLLQKLNVTNLVDLVNKAKTLEIV
;
A
#
# COMPACT_ATOMS: atom_id res chain seq x y z
N MET A 1 -5.26 20.11 -16.31
CA MET A 1 -4.67 20.07 -14.95
C MET A 1 -5.11 18.79 -14.29
N ILE A 2 -4.16 17.98 -13.79
CA ILE A 2 -4.43 16.67 -13.17
C ILE A 2 -5.03 16.89 -11.78
N LYS A 3 -6.25 16.43 -11.57
CA LYS A 3 -6.97 16.56 -10.28
C LYS A 3 -6.53 15.46 -9.33
N VAL A 4 -5.92 15.83 -8.23
CA VAL A 4 -5.31 14.90 -7.27
C VAL A 4 -6.04 14.97 -5.92
N CYS A 5 -6.36 13.81 -5.35
CA CYS A 5 -6.76 13.65 -3.96
C CYS A 5 -5.58 13.07 -3.15
N LEU A 6 -5.26 13.69 -2.03
CA LEU A 6 -4.26 13.20 -1.08
C LEU A 6 -4.94 12.57 0.13
N ALA A 7 -4.71 11.30 0.36
CA ALA A 7 -5.23 10.53 1.48
C ALA A 7 -4.08 10.06 2.38
N ASN A 8 -3.88 10.75 3.51
CA ASN A 8 -2.80 10.52 4.46
C ASN A 8 -3.22 10.97 5.87
N ASN A 9 -2.70 10.35 6.92
CA ASN A 9 -3.02 10.71 8.32
C ASN A 9 -2.29 11.97 8.80
N HIS A 10 -1.13 12.29 8.20
CA HIS A 10 -0.22 13.27 8.76
C HIS A 10 -0.50 14.70 8.23
N PRO A 11 -0.88 15.66 9.10
CA PRO A 11 -1.14 17.04 8.69
C PRO A 11 0.06 17.72 8.00
N VAL A 12 1.29 17.38 8.40
CA VAL A 12 2.53 17.91 7.80
C VAL A 12 2.66 17.45 6.35
N VAL A 13 2.31 16.20 6.04
CA VAL A 13 2.31 15.68 4.66
C VAL A 13 1.27 16.42 3.82
N HIS A 14 0.07 16.66 4.36
CA HIS A 14 -0.95 17.45 3.67
C HIS A 14 -0.47 18.86 3.36
N PHE A 15 0.12 19.52 4.35
CA PHE A 15 0.64 20.87 4.17
C PHE A 15 1.80 20.91 3.17
N GLY A 16 2.78 20.01 3.31
CA GLY A 16 3.96 19.94 2.44
C GLY A 16 3.58 19.67 0.99
N VAL A 17 2.79 18.66 0.74
CA VAL A 17 2.34 18.28 -0.63
C VAL A 17 1.50 19.42 -1.23
N LYS A 18 0.53 19.97 -0.49
CA LYS A 18 -0.31 21.05 -0.97
C LYS A 18 0.49 22.31 -1.28
N SER A 19 1.45 22.69 -0.42
CA SER A 19 2.30 23.85 -0.63
C SER A 19 3.23 23.68 -1.83
N TYR A 20 3.81 22.50 -1.99
CA TYR A 20 4.70 22.19 -3.11
C TYR A 20 3.97 22.25 -4.47
N PHE A 21 2.74 21.75 -4.56
CA PHE A 21 1.98 21.75 -5.81
C PHE A 21 1.05 22.97 -5.98
N LYS A 22 1.13 23.98 -5.11
CA LYS A 22 0.22 25.16 -5.14
C LYS A 22 0.23 25.87 -6.48
N ASP A 23 1.43 26.12 -7.01
CA ASP A 23 1.65 26.88 -8.24
C ASP A 23 2.16 25.96 -9.38
N HIS A 24 1.83 24.67 -9.33
CA HIS A 24 2.27 23.70 -10.33
C HIS A 24 1.35 23.73 -11.56
N ASP A 25 1.94 23.90 -12.76
CA ASP A 25 1.19 24.12 -14.02
C ASP A 25 0.23 22.98 -14.40
N SER A 26 0.55 21.74 -14.04
CA SER A 26 -0.19 20.57 -14.50
C SER A 26 -0.87 19.74 -13.40
N ILE A 27 -0.57 19.97 -12.12
CA ILE A 27 -1.09 19.21 -10.98
C ILE A 27 -1.87 20.12 -10.03
N SER A 28 -3.05 19.68 -9.61
CA SER A 28 -3.88 20.40 -8.63
C SER A 28 -4.34 19.45 -7.53
N ILE A 29 -4.00 19.78 -6.27
CA ILE A 29 -4.49 19.04 -5.10
C ILE A 29 -5.89 19.56 -4.77
N VAL A 30 -6.93 18.88 -5.25
CA VAL A 30 -8.33 19.31 -5.14
C VAL A 30 -9.04 18.76 -3.90
N ALA A 31 -8.45 17.78 -3.22
CA ALA A 31 -8.96 17.23 -1.97
C ALA A 31 -7.84 16.65 -1.10
N ASN A 32 -8.02 16.75 0.22
CA ASN A 32 -7.20 16.10 1.24
C ASN A 32 -8.10 15.38 2.23
N VAL A 33 -7.78 14.14 2.56
CA VAL A 33 -8.53 13.34 3.54
C VAL A 33 -7.58 12.64 4.49
N GLY A 34 -7.94 12.59 5.78
CA GLY A 34 -7.18 11.93 6.83
C GLY A 34 -7.73 10.55 7.23
N ASN A 35 -8.77 10.06 6.53
CA ASN A 35 -9.40 8.78 6.84
C ASN A 35 -9.89 8.13 5.55
N PHE A 36 -9.79 6.80 5.47
CA PHE A 36 -10.14 6.03 4.27
C PHE A 36 -11.65 6.07 3.95
N LEU A 37 -12.50 6.17 4.96
CA LEU A 37 -13.95 6.28 4.73
C LEU A 37 -14.30 7.53 3.92
N MET A 38 -13.58 8.64 4.13
CA MET A 38 -13.78 9.88 3.39
C MET A 38 -13.31 9.80 1.93
N VAL A 39 -12.43 8.86 1.59
CA VAL A 39 -11.93 8.68 0.21
C VAL A 39 -13.10 8.42 -0.74
N ARG A 40 -14.01 7.53 -0.36
CA ARG A 40 -15.17 7.18 -1.19
C ARG A 40 -16.08 8.38 -1.44
N ASP A 41 -16.35 9.18 -0.41
CA ASP A 41 -17.22 10.35 -0.51
C ASP A 41 -16.61 11.41 -1.44
N ILE A 42 -15.28 11.61 -1.37
CA ILE A 42 -14.58 12.50 -2.29
C ILE A 42 -14.64 11.97 -3.73
N LEU A 43 -14.43 10.68 -3.95
CA LEU A 43 -14.49 10.07 -5.29
C LEU A 43 -15.90 10.08 -5.90
N LEU A 44 -16.94 10.11 -5.07
CA LEU A 44 -18.34 10.27 -5.51
C LEU A 44 -18.69 11.72 -5.83
N SER A 45 -18.11 12.69 -5.09
CA SER A 45 -18.47 14.11 -5.19
C SER A 45 -17.59 14.91 -6.14
N LYS A 46 -16.39 14.41 -6.46
CA LYS A 46 -15.40 15.10 -7.30
C LYS A 46 -14.78 14.16 -8.33
N GLU A 47 -14.48 14.70 -9.49
CA GLU A 47 -13.61 14.01 -10.44
C GLU A 47 -12.17 14.04 -9.93
N ILE A 48 -11.60 12.85 -9.70
CA ILE A 48 -10.22 12.66 -9.26
C ILE A 48 -9.50 11.79 -10.30
N ASP A 49 -8.45 12.34 -10.91
CA ASP A 49 -7.62 11.62 -11.87
C ASP A 49 -6.65 10.70 -11.15
N VAL A 50 -6.03 11.19 -10.06
CA VAL A 50 -5.04 10.43 -9.28
C VAL A 50 -5.36 10.53 -7.79
N LEU A 51 -5.49 9.39 -7.14
CA LEU A 51 -5.55 9.25 -5.68
C LEU A 51 -4.14 8.89 -5.17
N ILE A 52 -3.55 9.77 -4.37
CA ILE A 52 -2.35 9.49 -3.58
C ILE A 52 -2.81 8.90 -2.26
N LEU A 53 -2.40 7.68 -1.95
CA LEU A 53 -2.92 6.90 -0.82
C LEU A 53 -1.77 6.38 0.05
N ASP A 54 -1.81 6.71 1.33
CA ASP A 54 -0.95 6.07 2.32
C ASP A 54 -1.53 4.70 2.72
N LEU A 55 -0.69 3.69 2.82
CA LEU A 55 -1.08 2.36 3.29
C LEU A 55 -1.40 2.31 4.79
N GLU A 56 -0.95 3.29 5.56
CA GLU A 56 -1.24 3.44 6.98
C GLU A 56 -2.40 4.40 7.27
N LEU A 57 -3.14 4.80 6.23
CA LEU A 57 -4.29 5.68 6.38
C LEU A 57 -5.32 5.06 7.34
N GLU A 58 -5.77 5.85 8.31
CA GLU A 58 -6.81 5.44 9.25
C GLU A 58 -8.05 4.93 8.53
N GLY A 59 -8.55 3.78 8.93
CA GLY A 59 -9.71 3.12 8.32
C GLY A 59 -9.38 2.28 7.08
N LEU A 60 -8.15 2.31 6.54
CA LEU A 60 -7.69 1.38 5.52
C LEU A 60 -7.20 0.08 6.17
N SER A 61 -8.04 -0.93 6.24
CA SER A 61 -7.69 -2.19 6.89
C SER A 61 -7.00 -3.19 5.95
N SER A 62 -7.02 -2.96 4.63
CA SER A 62 -6.56 -3.96 3.68
C SER A 62 -6.34 -3.40 2.28
N ILE A 63 -5.31 -3.89 1.58
CA ILE A 63 -5.10 -3.63 0.15
C ILE A 63 -6.30 -4.12 -0.72
N PHE A 64 -7.14 -5.00 -0.19
CA PHE A 64 -8.37 -5.42 -0.87
C PHE A 64 -9.36 -4.27 -1.02
N GLU A 65 -9.41 -3.33 -0.09
CA GLU A 65 -10.23 -2.13 -0.17
C GLU A 65 -9.78 -1.20 -1.30
N VAL A 66 -8.47 -1.13 -1.53
CA VAL A 66 -7.90 -0.42 -2.70
C VAL A 66 -8.40 -1.03 -4.01
N LYS A 67 -8.47 -2.36 -4.08
CA LYS A 67 -9.04 -3.06 -5.24
C LYS A 67 -10.52 -2.73 -5.45
N ASN A 68 -11.28 -2.57 -4.37
CA ASN A 68 -12.69 -2.15 -4.44
C ASN A 68 -12.83 -0.70 -4.96
N ILE A 69 -11.96 0.21 -4.52
CA ILE A 69 -11.91 1.58 -5.07
C ILE A 69 -11.68 1.53 -6.57
N LEU A 70 -10.66 0.82 -7.04
CA LEU A 70 -10.34 0.71 -8.47
C LEU A 70 -11.47 0.10 -9.30
N LYS A 71 -12.21 -0.85 -8.73
CA LYS A 71 -13.38 -1.45 -9.38
C LYS A 71 -14.53 -0.46 -9.54
N ASN A 72 -14.78 0.36 -8.51
CA ASN A 72 -15.90 1.31 -8.49
C ASN A 72 -15.56 2.62 -9.19
N PHE A 73 -14.28 3.01 -9.25
CA PHE A 73 -13.78 4.24 -9.85
C PHE A 73 -12.66 3.94 -10.87
N PRO A 74 -12.97 3.27 -11.99
CA PRO A 74 -11.94 2.77 -12.93
C PRO A 74 -11.15 3.87 -13.65
N LYS A 75 -11.66 5.11 -13.67
CA LYS A 75 -10.97 6.27 -14.25
C LYS A 75 -9.89 6.81 -13.31
N THR A 76 -10.06 6.67 -11.99
CA THR A 76 -9.10 7.14 -11.00
C THR A 76 -7.90 6.20 -10.92
N LYS A 77 -6.70 6.72 -11.08
CA LYS A 77 -5.44 5.99 -10.87
C LYS A 77 -5.02 6.12 -9.40
N ILE A 78 -4.37 5.10 -8.87
CA ILE A 78 -3.89 5.13 -7.48
C ILE A 78 -2.37 5.06 -7.47
N ILE A 79 -1.75 5.97 -6.70
CA ILE A 79 -0.35 5.95 -6.32
C ILE A 79 -0.30 5.71 -4.82
N ILE A 80 0.39 4.67 -4.39
CA ILE A 80 0.75 4.51 -2.99
C ILE A 80 1.89 5.48 -2.66
N PHE A 81 1.73 6.26 -1.58
CA PHE A 81 2.73 7.16 -1.05
C PHE A 81 2.88 6.89 0.44
N SER A 82 3.85 6.05 0.81
CA SER A 82 3.97 5.48 2.16
C SER A 82 5.43 5.31 2.57
N ASP A 83 5.68 5.26 3.87
CA ASP A 83 6.98 4.92 4.46
C ASP A 83 7.25 3.42 4.51
N LEU A 84 6.22 2.61 4.27
CA LEU A 84 6.36 1.15 4.23
C LEU A 84 7.25 0.71 3.05
N SER A 85 7.96 -0.40 3.25
CA SER A 85 8.91 -0.91 2.26
C SER A 85 8.26 -1.17 0.90
N GLU A 86 8.70 -0.44 -0.12
CA GLU A 86 8.25 -0.62 -1.50
C GLU A 86 8.49 -2.05 -1.99
N GLN A 87 9.64 -2.64 -1.66
CA GLN A 87 10.01 -4.00 -2.10
C GLN A 87 9.00 -5.05 -1.66
N ILE A 88 8.29 -4.80 -0.59
CA ILE A 88 7.34 -5.72 0.04
C ILE A 88 5.91 -5.44 -0.38
N TYR A 89 5.52 -4.19 -0.32
CA TYR A 89 4.13 -3.82 -0.55
C TYR A 89 3.80 -3.54 -2.02
N ALA A 90 4.75 -3.01 -2.81
CA ALA A 90 4.50 -2.68 -4.21
C ALA A 90 4.11 -3.90 -5.07
N PRO A 91 4.71 -5.10 -4.95
CA PRO A 91 4.29 -6.25 -5.73
C PRO A 91 2.82 -6.61 -5.57
N ASN A 92 2.31 -6.50 -4.35
CA ASN A 92 0.91 -6.79 -4.05
C ASN A 92 -0.03 -5.64 -4.44
N ALA A 93 0.42 -4.39 -4.26
CA ALA A 93 -0.31 -3.20 -4.67
C ALA A 93 -0.49 -3.17 -6.21
N ILE A 94 0.57 -3.43 -6.97
CA ILE A 94 0.50 -3.50 -8.44
C ILE A 94 -0.42 -4.63 -8.91
N LYS A 95 -0.36 -5.81 -8.28
CA LYS A 95 -1.30 -6.91 -8.57
C LYS A 95 -2.76 -6.56 -8.23
N ALA A 96 -2.98 -5.66 -7.28
CA ALA A 96 -4.32 -5.14 -6.97
C ALA A 96 -4.80 -4.10 -7.99
N GLY A 97 -3.92 -3.60 -8.88
CA GLY A 97 -4.22 -2.61 -9.92
C GLY A 97 -3.73 -1.20 -9.63
N VAL A 98 -2.94 -1.00 -8.56
CA VAL A 98 -2.31 0.29 -8.25
C VAL A 98 -1.33 0.65 -9.36
N SER A 99 -1.29 1.93 -9.73
CA SER A 99 -0.51 2.42 -10.86
C SER A 99 0.88 2.93 -10.48
N GLY A 100 1.14 3.13 -9.19
CA GLY A 100 2.46 3.58 -8.74
C GLY A 100 2.70 3.35 -7.26
N TYR A 101 3.98 3.26 -6.89
CA TYR A 101 4.44 3.27 -5.51
C TYR A 101 5.59 4.28 -5.40
N VAL A 102 5.51 5.19 -4.43
CA VAL A 102 6.52 6.20 -4.14
C VAL A 102 6.73 6.24 -2.64
N SER A 103 7.98 6.12 -2.20
CA SER A 103 8.31 6.25 -0.78
C SER A 103 8.15 7.69 -0.30
N GLN A 104 7.63 7.90 0.92
CA GLN A 104 7.58 9.23 1.55
C GLN A 104 8.96 9.80 1.87
N LYS A 105 10.03 8.98 1.77
CA LYS A 105 11.43 9.42 1.90
C LYS A 105 11.97 10.08 0.63
N GLU A 106 11.27 9.90 -0.49
CA GLU A 106 11.64 10.51 -1.76
C GLU A 106 11.26 12.01 -1.80
N LYS A 107 11.92 12.73 -2.71
CA LYS A 107 11.61 14.14 -2.96
C LYS A 107 10.21 14.30 -3.55
N LEU A 108 9.53 15.41 -3.27
CA LEU A 108 8.21 15.69 -3.84
C LEU A 108 8.22 15.83 -5.37
N GLU A 109 9.38 16.14 -5.97
CA GLU A 109 9.58 16.10 -7.43
C GLU A 109 9.35 14.70 -7.98
N THR A 110 9.84 13.65 -7.28
CA THR A 110 9.61 12.25 -7.67
C THR A 110 8.12 11.93 -7.65
N LEU A 111 7.40 12.38 -6.63
CA LEU A 111 5.94 12.24 -6.56
C LEU A 111 5.25 12.97 -7.72
N GLY A 112 5.67 14.20 -8.03
CA GLY A 112 5.14 14.97 -9.16
C GLY A 112 5.33 14.25 -10.50
N GLN A 113 6.53 13.74 -10.76
CA GLN A 113 6.81 12.95 -11.96
C GLN A 113 5.97 11.67 -12.02
N ALA A 114 5.77 11.00 -10.87
CA ALA A 114 4.93 9.81 -10.78
C ALA A 114 3.47 10.12 -11.12
N ILE A 115 2.90 11.22 -10.59
CA ILE A 115 1.54 11.68 -10.89
C ILE A 115 1.34 11.86 -12.40
N VAL A 116 2.24 12.60 -13.06
CA VAL A 116 2.16 12.86 -14.50
C VAL A 116 2.24 11.56 -15.30
N LYS A 117 3.22 10.71 -14.99
CA LYS A 117 3.43 9.45 -15.71
C LYS A 117 2.25 8.47 -15.51
N VAL A 118 1.71 8.39 -14.30
CA VAL A 118 0.55 7.53 -13.98
C VAL A 118 -0.71 8.03 -14.69
N HIS A 119 -0.92 9.35 -14.74
CA HIS A 119 -2.01 9.95 -15.49
C HIS A 119 -1.92 9.60 -17.00
N GLN A 120 -0.70 9.49 -17.54
CA GLN A 120 -0.43 9.02 -18.91
C GLN A 120 -0.60 7.48 -19.09
N GLY A 121 -1.00 6.76 -18.05
CA GLY A 121 -1.21 5.32 -18.09
C GLY A 121 0.04 4.46 -17.83
N LYS A 122 1.16 5.05 -17.40
CA LYS A 122 2.38 4.30 -17.04
C LYS A 122 2.28 3.75 -15.62
N ILE A 123 2.92 2.61 -15.37
CA ILE A 123 3.09 2.04 -14.03
C ILE A 123 4.45 2.50 -13.49
N ILE A 124 4.46 3.08 -12.28
CA ILE A 124 5.65 3.63 -11.63
C ILE A 124 5.97 2.81 -10.40
N ILE A 125 7.09 2.11 -10.47
CA ILE A 125 7.70 1.36 -9.37
C ILE A 125 9.22 1.44 -9.50
N ASP A 126 9.92 1.25 -8.40
CA ASP A 126 11.37 1.18 -8.39
C ASP A 126 11.90 0.09 -9.34
N GLU A 127 13.04 0.35 -9.98
CA GLU A 127 13.66 -0.60 -10.91
C GLU A 127 14.07 -1.92 -10.22
N THR A 128 14.40 -1.87 -8.94
CA THR A 128 14.70 -3.05 -8.14
C THR A 128 13.45 -3.90 -7.95
N VAL A 129 12.29 -3.24 -7.71
CA VAL A 129 10.98 -3.91 -7.63
C VAL A 129 10.59 -4.50 -8.97
N LYS A 130 10.81 -3.78 -10.09
CA LYS A 130 10.57 -4.31 -11.44
C LYS A 130 11.42 -5.55 -11.73
N LYS A 131 12.73 -5.47 -11.46
CA LYS A 131 13.66 -6.60 -11.61
C LYS A 131 13.21 -7.77 -10.74
N ASN A 132 12.84 -7.51 -9.50
CA ASN A 132 12.34 -8.53 -8.59
C ASN A 132 11.01 -9.16 -9.06
N LEU A 133 10.07 -8.37 -9.59
CA LEU A 133 8.85 -8.90 -10.20
C LEU A 133 9.15 -9.78 -11.42
N ALA A 134 10.09 -9.38 -12.28
CA ALA A 134 10.52 -10.16 -13.43
C ALA A 134 11.28 -11.44 -13.01
N LEU A 135 12.11 -11.38 -11.96
CA LEU A 135 12.81 -12.52 -11.39
C LEU A 135 11.84 -13.49 -10.69
N ILE A 136 10.82 -12.99 -9.98
CA ILE A 136 9.75 -13.81 -9.38
C ILE A 136 9.00 -14.62 -10.45
N ALA A 137 8.87 -14.08 -11.66
CA ALA A 137 8.29 -14.82 -12.77
C ALA A 137 9.21 -15.94 -13.29
N LYS A 138 10.52 -15.90 -13.03
CA LYS A 138 11.54 -16.79 -13.60
C LYS A 138 12.24 -17.73 -12.60
N GLN A 139 12.15 -17.56 -11.26
CA GLN A 139 13.01 -18.25 -10.28
C GLN A 139 12.38 -19.38 -9.45
N ASN A 140 13.27 -20.25 -8.91
CA ASN A 140 13.01 -21.47 -8.16
C ASN A 140 12.40 -21.32 -6.76
N LYS A 141 11.81 -22.42 -6.26
CA LYS A 141 10.87 -22.55 -5.14
C LYS A 141 11.32 -22.01 -3.76
N SER A 142 12.60 -21.95 -3.41
CA SER A 142 13.09 -21.70 -2.04
C SER A 142 13.28 -20.21 -1.66
N GLU A 143 13.69 -19.36 -2.59
CA GLU A 143 13.82 -17.90 -2.34
C GLU A 143 12.49 -17.13 -2.40
N ARG A 144 11.43 -17.83 -2.81
CA ARG A 144 10.07 -17.30 -2.93
C ARG A 144 9.28 -17.27 -1.63
N LEU A 145 9.80 -17.78 -0.51
CA LEU A 145 8.96 -18.11 0.65
C LEU A 145 8.29 -16.88 1.27
N TYR A 146 9.00 -15.78 1.49
CA TYR A 146 8.40 -14.55 2.00
C TYR A 146 7.66 -13.73 0.91
N ARG A 147 8.17 -13.78 -0.34
CA ARG A 147 7.56 -13.11 -1.49
C ARG A 147 6.26 -13.78 -1.97
N LYS A 148 5.94 -14.95 -1.43
CA LYS A 148 4.67 -15.68 -1.64
C LYS A 148 3.61 -15.35 -0.60
N LEU A 149 3.85 -14.38 0.28
CA LEU A 149 2.82 -13.93 1.17
C LEU A 149 1.70 -13.27 0.37
N SER A 150 0.47 -13.68 0.63
CA SER A 150 -0.70 -12.99 0.12
C SER A 150 -0.86 -11.64 0.82
N ASN A 151 -1.63 -10.73 0.24
CA ASN A 151 -1.95 -9.45 0.86
C ASN A 151 -2.46 -9.62 2.30
N ARG A 152 -3.36 -10.58 2.51
CA ARG A 152 -3.92 -10.90 3.83
C ARG A 152 -2.89 -11.44 4.81
N GLU A 153 -1.94 -12.24 4.35
CA GLU A 153 -0.85 -12.73 5.20
C GLU A 153 0.09 -11.60 5.61
N VAL A 154 0.39 -10.66 4.72
CA VAL A 154 1.20 -9.46 5.04
C VAL A 154 0.48 -8.57 6.05
N GLU A 155 -0.82 -8.34 5.89
CA GLU A 155 -1.63 -7.56 6.82
C GLU A 155 -1.65 -8.19 8.23
N VAL A 156 -1.91 -9.50 8.29
CA VAL A 156 -1.90 -10.24 9.58
C VAL A 156 -0.51 -10.21 10.21
N LEU A 157 0.55 -10.38 9.42
CA LEU A 157 1.93 -10.34 9.89
C LEU A 157 2.27 -8.99 10.49
N ARG A 158 1.87 -7.89 9.86
CA ARG A 158 2.05 -6.53 10.36
C ARG A 158 1.42 -6.36 11.75
N TYR A 159 0.13 -6.69 11.89
CA TYR A 159 -0.55 -6.58 13.18
C TYR A 159 0.03 -7.50 14.27
N LEU A 160 0.51 -8.70 13.89
CA LEU A 160 1.23 -9.58 14.81
C LEU A 160 2.57 -8.96 15.27
N SER A 161 3.26 -8.25 14.38
CA SER A 161 4.51 -7.56 14.68
C SER A 161 4.30 -6.32 15.55
N ASP A 162 3.14 -5.68 15.45
CA ASP A 162 2.68 -4.60 16.34
C ASP A 162 2.19 -5.13 17.72
N GLY A 163 2.31 -6.43 17.96
CA GLY A 163 1.91 -7.07 19.22
C GLY A 163 0.41 -7.28 19.40
N LYS A 164 -0.40 -7.08 18.35
CA LYS A 164 -1.86 -7.28 18.44
C LYS A 164 -2.21 -8.75 18.59
N LYS A 165 -3.22 -9.02 19.42
CA LYS A 165 -3.77 -10.36 19.63
C LYS A 165 -4.71 -10.77 18.50
N ASN A 166 -4.93 -12.07 18.29
CA ASN A 166 -5.79 -12.59 17.23
C ASN A 166 -7.21 -11.99 17.25
N ASN A 167 -7.79 -11.76 18.44
CA ASN A 167 -9.11 -11.14 18.58
C ASN A 167 -9.15 -9.67 18.17
N GLU A 168 -8.06 -8.93 18.36
CA GLU A 168 -7.95 -7.54 17.91
C GLU A 168 -7.82 -7.47 16.40
N ILE A 169 -6.93 -8.33 15.84
CA ILE A 169 -6.73 -8.43 14.38
C ILE A 169 -8.02 -8.86 13.68
N SER A 170 -8.77 -9.80 14.27
CA SER A 170 -10.04 -10.27 13.71
C SER A 170 -11.07 -9.14 13.60
N LYS A 171 -11.17 -8.28 14.63
CA LYS A 171 -12.04 -7.09 14.63
C LYS A 171 -11.61 -6.07 13.58
N ILE A 172 -10.31 -5.75 13.52
CA ILE A 172 -9.75 -4.79 12.56
C ILE A 172 -10.00 -5.23 11.12
N LEU A 173 -9.75 -6.52 10.82
CA LEU A 173 -9.85 -7.06 9.46
C LEU A 173 -11.26 -7.56 9.07
N GLY A 174 -12.23 -7.52 10.00
CA GLY A 174 -13.57 -8.06 9.79
C GLY A 174 -13.56 -9.59 9.55
N LEU A 175 -12.67 -10.33 10.21
CA LEU A 175 -12.48 -11.76 10.03
C LEU A 175 -12.76 -12.53 11.34
N ASN A 176 -12.93 -13.86 11.23
CA ASN A 176 -13.03 -14.71 12.40
C ASN A 176 -11.62 -14.99 12.97
N GLU A 177 -11.49 -15.12 14.31
CA GLU A 177 -10.22 -15.44 14.98
C GLU A 177 -9.59 -16.77 14.50
N LYS A 178 -10.40 -17.76 14.15
CA LYS A 178 -9.93 -19.01 13.52
C LYS A 178 -9.21 -18.73 12.19
N THR A 179 -9.72 -17.77 11.42
CA THR A 179 -9.11 -17.35 10.15
C THR A 179 -7.77 -16.69 10.40
N ILE A 180 -7.65 -15.82 11.42
CA ILE A 180 -6.38 -15.20 11.81
C ILE A 180 -5.38 -16.28 12.26
N SER A 181 -5.81 -17.25 13.06
CA SER A 181 -4.97 -18.39 13.47
C SER A 181 -4.47 -19.20 12.27
N THR A 182 -5.31 -19.40 11.26
CA THR A 182 -4.92 -20.07 10.01
C THR A 182 -3.87 -19.27 9.23
N TYR A 183 -4.02 -17.94 9.14
CA TYR A 183 -3.00 -17.09 8.52
C TYR A 183 -1.69 -17.13 9.28
N LYS A 184 -1.72 -17.08 10.63
CA LYS A 184 -0.53 -17.24 11.47
C LYS A 184 0.21 -18.54 11.21
N LEU A 185 -0.51 -19.67 11.14
CA LEU A 185 0.10 -20.97 10.82
C LEU A 185 0.73 -20.99 9.42
N ARG A 186 0.05 -20.42 8.42
CA ARG A 186 0.59 -20.30 7.06
C ARG A 186 1.84 -19.43 7.01
N LEU A 187 1.88 -18.34 7.77
CA LEU A 187 3.04 -17.46 7.91
C LEU A 187 4.23 -18.22 8.52
N LEU A 188 4.02 -18.95 9.61
CA LEU A 188 5.06 -19.78 10.23
C LEU A 188 5.63 -20.79 9.22
N GLN A 189 4.77 -21.48 8.47
CA GLN A 189 5.20 -22.43 7.44
C GLN A 189 5.93 -21.75 6.27
N LYS A 190 5.39 -20.64 5.75
CA LYS A 190 5.96 -19.95 4.61
C LYS A 190 7.29 -19.28 4.92
N LEU A 191 7.47 -18.78 6.14
CA LEU A 191 8.72 -18.17 6.61
C LEU A 191 9.66 -19.19 7.26
N ASN A 192 9.24 -20.47 7.33
CA ASN A 192 10.02 -21.57 7.90
C ASN A 192 10.50 -21.27 9.33
N VAL A 193 9.58 -20.89 10.19
CA VAL A 193 9.79 -20.62 11.63
C VAL A 193 8.70 -21.33 12.44
N THR A 194 8.95 -21.60 13.73
CA THR A 194 8.10 -22.45 14.57
C THR A 194 7.27 -21.68 15.59
N ASN A 195 7.62 -20.43 15.89
CA ASN A 195 6.96 -19.62 16.90
C ASN A 195 6.81 -18.15 16.45
N LEU A 196 6.00 -17.39 17.20
CA LEU A 196 5.67 -16.00 16.87
C LEU A 196 6.87 -15.07 16.98
N VAL A 197 7.77 -15.29 17.94
CA VAL A 197 8.94 -14.44 18.16
C VAL A 197 9.87 -14.54 16.96
N ASP A 198 10.16 -15.75 16.51
CA ASP A 198 10.97 -15.99 15.31
C ASP A 198 10.28 -15.47 14.05
N LEU A 199 8.95 -15.55 13.98
CA LEU A 199 8.16 -15.00 12.88
C LEU A 199 8.37 -13.49 12.76
N VAL A 200 8.22 -12.76 13.87
CA VAL A 200 8.39 -11.31 13.94
C VAL A 200 9.84 -10.91 13.65
N ASN A 201 10.81 -11.59 14.27
CA ASN A 201 12.23 -11.30 14.02
C ASN A 201 12.60 -11.53 12.55
N LYS A 202 12.12 -12.62 11.97
CA LYS A 202 12.38 -12.91 10.54
C LYS A 202 11.69 -11.90 9.62
N ALA A 203 10.48 -11.47 9.97
CA ALA A 203 9.77 -10.44 9.24
C ALA A 203 10.54 -9.11 9.24
N LYS A 204 11.08 -8.69 10.39
CA LYS A 204 11.95 -7.51 10.53
C LYS A 204 13.24 -7.65 9.72
N THR A 205 13.93 -8.80 9.83
CA THR A 205 15.18 -9.06 9.07
C THR A 205 14.95 -9.03 7.55
N LEU A 206 13.76 -9.42 7.10
CA LEU A 206 13.36 -9.39 5.69
C LEU A 206 12.68 -8.07 5.28
N GLU A 207 12.66 -7.08 6.19
CA GLU A 207 12.00 -5.78 6.00
C GLU A 207 10.52 -5.90 5.58
N ILE A 208 9.81 -6.90 6.11
CA ILE A 208 8.38 -7.10 5.83
C ILE A 208 7.51 -6.22 6.75
N VAL A 209 8.05 -5.85 7.88
CA VAL A 209 7.41 -5.02 8.92
C VAL A 209 8.46 -4.21 9.66
#